data_7a4a5e2c0bd35da7c152cf4c88ac88e0
#
_entry.id   7a4a5e2c0bd35da7c152cf4c88ac88e0
#
_cell.length_a   1.000
_cell.length_b   1.000
_cell.length_c   1.000
_cell.angle_alpha   90.00
_cell.angle_beta   90.00
_cell.angle_gamma   90.00
#
_symmetry.space_group_name_H-M   'P 1'
#
loop_
_entity.id
_entity.type
_entity.pdbx_description
1 polymer ?
#
loop_
_entity_poly.entity_id
_entity_poly.type
_entity_poly.pdbx_seq_one_letter_code
_entity_poly.pdbx_strand_id
1 'polypeptide(L)'
;MPGSEIPDLQGVFRFVSRLHTMSKRGMRGALADCPRCHFGMLENLHILIEQRGVEGAIYVFEVARAMRQPMPAVSRGLRMMEQDGSIVRETDPNDRRKTFVRITPQGEQARLQSEAALNAYFGRIMARMTPEQIDQMYALRGVLLDAIEAENDAMQKKISAQKQGGPVDDENI
;
A
#
# COMPACT_ATOMS: atom_id res chain seq x y z
N MET A 1 -20.76 32.64 0.10
CA MET A 1 -19.87 31.56 0.51
C MET A 1 -19.65 31.70 2.00
N PRO A 2 -20.22 30.88 2.89
CA PRO A 2 -19.84 30.92 4.30
C PRO A 2 -18.39 30.42 4.39
N GLY A 3 -17.51 31.19 5.04
CA GLY A 3 -16.11 30.87 5.23
C GLY A 3 -15.96 29.49 5.86
N SER A 4 -15.25 28.61 5.19
CA SER A 4 -14.88 27.32 5.74
C SER A 4 -13.82 27.56 6.81
N GLU A 5 -14.23 27.80 8.03
CA GLU A 5 -13.36 27.55 9.16
C GLU A 5 -13.01 26.05 9.10
N ILE A 6 -11.76 25.75 8.78
CA ILE A 6 -11.26 24.37 8.85
C ILE A 6 -11.35 23.96 10.33
N PRO A 7 -12.25 23.04 10.69
CA PRO A 7 -12.46 22.73 12.08
C PRO A 7 -11.21 22.08 12.65
N ASP A 8 -10.66 22.66 13.72
CA ASP A 8 -9.66 22.08 14.62
C ASP A 8 -8.70 21.06 13.99
N LEU A 9 -7.69 21.55 13.26
CA LEU A 9 -6.65 20.70 12.64
C LEU A 9 -6.00 19.74 13.64
N GLN A 10 -5.91 20.11 14.93
CA GLN A 10 -5.39 19.22 15.97
C GLN A 10 -6.35 18.07 16.25
N GLY A 11 -7.66 18.30 16.19
CA GLY A 11 -8.68 17.26 16.30
C GLY A 11 -8.61 16.28 15.14
N VAL A 12 -8.47 16.79 13.91
CA VAL A 12 -8.28 15.94 12.72
C VAL A 12 -7.01 15.11 12.84
N PHE A 13 -5.88 15.72 13.20
CA PHE A 13 -4.62 15.00 13.38
C PHE A 13 -4.73 13.91 14.45
N ARG A 14 -5.31 14.22 15.60
CA ARG A 14 -5.55 13.24 16.69
C ARG A 14 -6.44 12.08 16.23
N PHE A 15 -7.50 12.38 15.49
CA PHE A 15 -8.39 11.36 14.93
C PHE A 15 -7.65 10.43 13.97
N VAL A 16 -6.94 10.97 12.97
CA VAL A 16 -6.19 10.19 11.97
C VAL A 16 -5.12 9.34 12.64
N SER A 17 -4.34 9.93 13.56
CA SER A 17 -3.29 9.23 14.30
C SER A 17 -3.85 8.08 15.16
N ARG A 18 -4.96 8.33 15.84
CA ARG A 18 -5.65 7.32 16.66
C ARG A 18 -6.23 6.20 15.78
N LEU A 19 -6.88 6.56 14.68
CA LEU A 19 -7.44 5.60 13.72
C LEU A 19 -6.32 4.70 13.16
N HIS A 20 -5.20 5.28 12.72
CA HIS A 20 -4.05 4.53 12.23
C HIS A 20 -3.52 3.54 13.28
N THR A 21 -3.30 4.01 14.51
CA THR A 21 -2.76 3.17 15.60
C THR A 21 -3.70 2.03 15.96
N MET A 22 -5.00 2.32 16.08
CA MET A 22 -6.02 1.33 16.43
C MET A 22 -6.21 0.31 15.31
N SER A 23 -6.28 0.75 14.05
CA SER A 23 -6.41 -0.12 12.89
C SER A 23 -5.20 -1.05 12.74
N LYS A 24 -3.99 -0.52 12.88
CA LYS A 24 -2.75 -1.30 12.84
C LYS A 24 -2.69 -2.37 13.93
N ARG A 25 -3.13 -2.03 15.16
CA ARG A 25 -3.21 -2.98 16.28
C ARG A 25 -4.28 -4.06 16.03
N GLY A 26 -5.45 -3.66 15.55
CA GLY A 26 -6.57 -4.57 15.29
C GLY A 26 -6.28 -5.55 14.16
N MET A 27 -5.75 -5.07 13.03
CA MET A 27 -5.33 -5.91 11.91
C MET A 27 -4.22 -6.90 12.32
N ARG A 28 -3.25 -6.46 13.13
CA ARG A 28 -2.21 -7.34 13.65
C ARG A 28 -2.78 -8.45 14.54
N GLY A 29 -3.77 -8.12 15.38
CA GLY A 29 -4.50 -9.10 16.18
C GLY A 29 -5.32 -10.07 15.34
N ALA A 30 -6.00 -9.57 14.29
CA ALA A 30 -6.77 -10.41 13.39
C ALA A 30 -5.91 -11.40 12.59
N LEU A 31 -4.65 -11.03 12.31
CA LEU A 31 -3.70 -11.85 11.56
C LEU A 31 -2.78 -12.70 12.47
N ALA A 32 -3.00 -12.72 13.79
CA ALA A 32 -2.09 -13.40 14.73
C ALA A 32 -1.98 -14.90 14.47
N ASP A 33 -3.08 -15.53 14.06
CA ASP A 33 -3.16 -16.96 13.76
C ASP A 33 -2.92 -17.30 12.28
N CYS A 34 -2.69 -16.27 11.44
CA CYS A 34 -2.36 -16.50 10.04
C CYS A 34 -0.88 -16.87 9.89
N PRO A 35 -0.52 -17.68 8.88
CA PRO A 35 0.88 -17.90 8.53
C PRO A 35 1.60 -16.56 8.43
N ARG A 36 2.89 -16.52 8.79
CA ARG A 36 3.72 -15.32 8.61
C ARG A 36 3.69 -14.91 7.15
N CYS A 37 2.68 -14.17 6.77
CA CYS A 37 2.56 -13.64 5.45
C CYS A 37 2.73 -12.13 5.53
N HIS A 38 3.44 -11.62 4.56
CA HIS A 38 3.52 -10.19 4.29
C HIS A 38 2.23 -9.77 3.58
N PHE A 39 1.04 -9.97 4.24
CA PHE A 39 -0.27 -9.84 3.63
C PHE A 39 -0.39 -8.61 2.73
N GLY A 40 -0.04 -7.43 3.24
CA GLY A 40 -0.13 -6.21 2.45
C GLY A 40 0.72 -6.23 1.18
N MET A 41 1.86 -6.92 1.18
CA MET A 41 2.69 -7.06 -0.02
C MET A 41 2.18 -8.15 -0.95
N LEU A 42 1.67 -9.27 -0.41
CA LEU A 42 0.99 -10.32 -1.20
C LEU A 42 -0.25 -9.78 -1.90
N GLU A 43 -1.08 -9.03 -1.20
CA GLU A 43 -2.27 -8.42 -1.76
C GLU A 43 -1.94 -7.42 -2.88
N ASN A 44 -0.95 -6.55 -2.66
CA ASN A 44 -0.48 -5.65 -3.70
C ASN A 44 0.09 -6.40 -4.91
N LEU A 45 0.85 -7.47 -4.70
CA LEU A 45 1.35 -8.31 -5.80
C LEU A 45 0.22 -8.96 -6.57
N HIS A 46 -0.77 -9.53 -5.87
CA HIS A 46 -1.95 -10.15 -6.49
C HIS A 46 -2.68 -9.15 -7.39
N ILE A 47 -3.03 -7.97 -6.87
CA ILE A 47 -3.68 -6.91 -7.63
C ILE A 47 -2.85 -6.48 -8.84
N LEU A 48 -1.54 -6.30 -8.68
CA LEU A 48 -0.67 -5.87 -9.76
C LEU A 48 -0.52 -6.95 -10.84
N ILE A 49 -0.45 -8.23 -10.44
CA ILE A 49 -0.39 -9.35 -11.37
C ILE A 49 -1.70 -9.43 -12.17
N GLU A 50 -2.85 -9.27 -11.54
CA GLU A 50 -4.14 -9.26 -12.25
C GLU A 50 -4.27 -8.08 -13.22
N GLN A 51 -3.79 -6.90 -12.84
CA GLN A 51 -3.92 -5.68 -13.66
C GLN A 51 -2.90 -5.57 -14.80
N ARG A 52 -1.69 -6.05 -14.60
CA ARG A 52 -0.51 -5.77 -15.46
C ARG A 52 0.38 -6.99 -15.70
N GLY A 53 0.11 -8.11 -15.03
CA GLY A 53 0.94 -9.31 -15.12
C GLY A 53 0.82 -9.98 -16.49
N VAL A 54 1.87 -10.68 -16.86
CA VAL A 54 1.92 -11.53 -18.04
C VAL A 54 2.10 -12.96 -17.55
N GLU A 55 1.19 -13.85 -17.94
CA GLU A 55 1.21 -15.27 -17.54
C GLU A 55 1.32 -15.49 -16.02
N GLY A 56 0.63 -14.65 -15.21
CA GLY A 56 0.64 -14.75 -13.76
C GLY A 56 1.94 -14.27 -13.09
N ALA A 57 2.74 -13.46 -13.78
CA ALA A 57 3.98 -12.88 -13.26
C ALA A 57 4.04 -11.38 -13.51
N ILE A 58 4.84 -10.67 -12.72
CA ILE A 58 5.12 -9.25 -12.90
C ILE A 58 6.60 -8.97 -12.67
N TYR A 59 7.15 -7.98 -13.36
CA TYR A 59 8.53 -7.57 -13.13
C TYR A 59 8.70 -6.86 -11.77
N VAL A 60 9.79 -7.15 -11.08
CA VAL A 60 10.10 -6.54 -9.76
C VAL A 60 10.18 -5.01 -9.85
N PHE A 61 10.69 -4.46 -10.97
CA PHE A 61 10.76 -3.00 -11.14
C PHE A 61 9.36 -2.36 -11.31
N GLU A 62 8.40 -3.08 -11.90
CA GLU A 62 7.01 -2.62 -12.02
C GLU A 62 6.33 -2.61 -10.65
N VAL A 63 6.58 -3.62 -9.81
CA VAL A 63 6.13 -3.64 -8.42
C VAL A 63 6.66 -2.42 -7.67
N ALA A 64 7.96 -2.13 -7.76
CA ALA A 64 8.57 -0.98 -7.10
C ALA A 64 7.97 0.35 -7.59
N ARG A 65 7.76 0.48 -8.91
CA ARG A 65 7.14 1.65 -9.51
C ARG A 65 5.69 1.84 -9.06
N ALA A 66 4.89 0.77 -9.09
CA ALA A 66 3.48 0.82 -8.70
C ALA A 66 3.31 1.14 -7.21
N MET A 67 4.16 0.56 -6.34
CA MET A 67 4.15 0.81 -4.91
C MET A 67 4.80 2.16 -4.52
N ARG A 68 5.36 2.91 -5.48
CA ARG A 68 6.13 4.14 -5.24
C ARG A 68 7.22 3.96 -4.17
N GLN A 69 7.87 2.78 -4.17
CA GLN A 69 8.91 2.44 -3.19
C GLN A 69 10.28 2.22 -3.86
N PRO A 70 11.38 2.53 -3.15
CA PRO A 70 12.73 2.25 -3.66
C PRO A 70 12.93 0.75 -3.90
N MET A 71 13.57 0.40 -5.03
CA MET A 71 13.91 -0.98 -5.39
C MET A 71 14.54 -1.80 -4.26
N PRO A 72 15.49 -1.26 -3.46
CA PRO A 72 16.08 -2.03 -2.36
C PRO A 72 15.07 -2.42 -1.27
N ALA A 73 14.04 -1.58 -1.02
CA ALA A 73 12.99 -1.89 -0.04
C ALA A 73 12.09 -3.02 -0.54
N VAL A 74 11.64 -2.92 -1.80
CA VAL A 74 10.83 -3.95 -2.45
C VAL A 74 11.59 -5.27 -2.53
N SER A 75 12.86 -5.24 -2.97
CA SER A 75 13.69 -6.45 -3.06
C SER A 75 13.90 -7.15 -1.71
N ARG A 76 14.00 -6.41 -0.59
CA ARG A 76 14.06 -7.01 0.74
C ARG A 76 12.76 -7.70 1.12
N GLY A 77 11.61 -7.04 0.89
CA GLY A 77 10.30 -7.63 1.15
C GLY A 77 10.07 -8.91 0.34
N LEU A 78 10.37 -8.87 -0.97
CA LEU A 78 10.26 -10.04 -1.85
C LEU A 78 11.19 -11.18 -1.44
N ARG A 79 12.42 -10.88 -0.96
CA ARG A 79 13.33 -11.92 -0.46
C ARG A 79 12.75 -12.65 0.76
N MET A 80 12.12 -11.94 1.68
CA MET A 80 11.48 -12.56 2.84
C MET A 80 10.32 -13.46 2.42
N MET A 81 9.51 -13.03 1.45
CA MET A 81 8.38 -13.80 0.94
C MET A 81 8.83 -15.02 0.11
N GLU A 82 9.97 -14.95 -0.54
CA GLU A 82 10.59 -16.09 -1.22
C GLU A 82 11.13 -17.12 -0.22
N GLN A 83 11.74 -16.64 0.88
CA GLN A 83 12.25 -17.52 1.95
C GLN A 83 11.13 -18.27 2.69
N ASP A 84 9.95 -17.69 2.82
CA ASP A 84 8.78 -18.36 3.42
C ASP A 84 7.95 -19.15 2.39
N GLY A 85 8.37 -19.17 1.13
CA GLY A 85 7.73 -19.92 0.05
C GLY A 85 6.47 -19.29 -0.51
N SER A 86 6.12 -18.05 -0.14
CA SER A 86 4.92 -17.36 -0.61
C SER A 86 5.03 -16.91 -2.08
N ILE A 87 6.24 -16.68 -2.55
CA ILE A 87 6.53 -16.31 -3.95
C ILE A 87 7.72 -17.07 -4.49
N VAL A 88 7.86 -17.05 -5.81
CA VAL A 88 9.09 -17.41 -6.52
C VAL A 88 9.56 -16.23 -7.35
N ARG A 89 10.89 -16.11 -7.52
CA ARG A 89 11.50 -15.12 -8.40
C ARG A 89 12.29 -15.85 -9.49
N GLU A 90 12.09 -15.41 -10.71
CA GLU A 90 12.70 -16.01 -11.89
C GLU A 90 13.38 -14.93 -12.72
N THR A 91 14.58 -15.21 -13.20
CA THR A 91 15.27 -14.30 -14.13
C THR A 91 14.64 -14.40 -15.51
N ASP A 92 14.41 -13.26 -16.16
CA ASP A 92 13.92 -13.22 -17.52
C ASP A 92 14.93 -13.94 -18.47
N PRO A 93 14.50 -14.96 -19.23
CA PRO A 93 15.39 -15.68 -20.14
C PRO A 93 15.96 -14.77 -21.25
N ASN A 94 15.27 -13.71 -21.61
CA ASN A 94 15.66 -12.76 -22.67
C ASN A 94 16.46 -11.57 -22.16
N ASP A 95 16.34 -11.22 -20.86
CA ASP A 95 17.09 -10.11 -20.24
C ASP A 95 17.44 -10.44 -18.78
N ARG A 96 18.65 -10.96 -18.56
CA ARG A 96 19.15 -11.37 -17.24
C ARG A 96 19.19 -10.26 -16.19
N ARG A 97 18.98 -9.01 -16.58
CA ARG A 97 18.86 -7.87 -15.65
C ARG A 97 17.47 -7.71 -15.09
N LYS A 98 16.48 -8.42 -15.65
CA LYS A 98 15.09 -8.39 -15.23
C LYS A 98 14.73 -9.65 -14.45
N THR A 99 13.90 -9.47 -13.44
CA THR A 99 13.40 -10.55 -12.59
C THR A 99 11.88 -10.47 -12.53
N PHE A 100 11.22 -11.57 -12.81
CA PHE A 100 9.81 -11.78 -12.56
C PHE A 100 9.56 -12.23 -11.13
N VAL A 101 8.37 -11.96 -10.64
CA VAL A 101 7.84 -12.52 -9.40
C VAL A 101 6.47 -13.13 -9.66
N ARG A 102 6.24 -14.32 -9.08
CA ARG A 102 4.96 -15.04 -9.09
C ARG A 102 4.55 -15.37 -7.66
N ILE A 103 3.25 -15.36 -7.39
CA ILE A 103 2.71 -15.89 -6.14
C ILE A 103 2.62 -17.41 -6.28
N THR A 104 3.09 -18.14 -5.28
CA THR A 104 2.97 -19.61 -5.25
C THR A 104 1.57 -20.03 -4.79
N PRO A 105 1.16 -21.29 -4.98
CA PRO A 105 -0.08 -21.81 -4.39
C PRO A 105 -0.12 -21.64 -2.86
N GLN A 106 1.02 -21.81 -2.18
CA GLN A 106 1.16 -21.57 -0.74
C GLN A 106 0.94 -20.09 -0.39
N GLY A 107 1.52 -19.17 -1.18
CA GLY A 107 1.33 -17.72 -1.00
C GLY A 107 -0.11 -17.31 -1.22
N GLU A 108 -0.77 -17.85 -2.24
CA GLU A 108 -2.19 -17.58 -2.50
C GLU A 108 -3.09 -18.11 -1.36
N GLN A 109 -2.82 -19.28 -0.85
CA GLN A 109 -3.54 -19.81 0.31
C GLN A 109 -3.36 -18.91 1.53
N ALA A 110 -2.13 -18.45 1.83
CA ALA A 110 -1.84 -17.54 2.92
C ALA A 110 -2.55 -16.18 2.75
N ARG A 111 -2.59 -15.67 1.51
CA ARG A 111 -3.33 -14.46 1.15
C ARG A 111 -4.82 -14.59 1.46
N LEU A 112 -5.46 -15.64 0.97
CA LEU A 112 -6.89 -15.90 1.17
C LEU A 112 -7.25 -16.10 2.64
N GLN A 113 -6.42 -16.81 3.41
CA GLN A 113 -6.61 -16.98 4.86
C GLN A 113 -6.54 -15.62 5.58
N SER A 114 -5.58 -14.79 5.22
CA SER A 114 -5.41 -13.46 5.82
C SER A 114 -6.55 -12.51 5.43
N GLU A 115 -6.99 -12.56 4.18
CA GLU A 115 -8.16 -11.83 3.70
C GLU A 115 -9.42 -12.21 4.48
N ALA A 116 -9.69 -13.51 4.65
CA ALA A 116 -10.83 -14.00 5.42
C ALA A 116 -10.79 -13.52 6.89
N ALA A 117 -9.60 -13.56 7.52
CA ALA A 117 -9.41 -13.08 8.90
C ALA A 117 -9.68 -11.58 9.03
N LEU A 118 -9.21 -10.78 8.08
CA LEU A 118 -9.45 -9.34 8.05
C LEU A 118 -10.91 -9.02 7.74
N ASN A 119 -11.54 -9.72 6.80
CA ASN A 119 -12.95 -9.56 6.49
C ASN A 119 -13.82 -9.86 7.72
N ALA A 120 -13.53 -10.92 8.46
CA ALA A 120 -14.21 -11.22 9.72
C ALA A 120 -13.99 -10.13 10.78
N TYR A 121 -12.77 -9.57 10.87
CA TYR A 121 -12.47 -8.47 11.80
C TYR A 121 -13.25 -7.20 11.43
N PHE A 122 -13.19 -6.77 10.18
CA PHE A 122 -13.93 -5.59 9.71
C PHE A 122 -15.43 -5.79 9.75
N GLY A 123 -15.93 -6.99 9.45
CA GLY A 123 -17.34 -7.33 9.58
C GLY A 123 -17.86 -7.12 11.01
N ARG A 124 -17.09 -7.50 12.03
CA ARG A 124 -17.43 -7.23 13.44
C ARG A 124 -17.43 -5.73 13.79
N ILE A 125 -16.60 -4.94 13.13
CA ILE A 125 -16.61 -3.46 13.30
C ILE A 125 -17.88 -2.89 12.66
N MET A 126 -18.16 -3.26 11.41
CA MET A 126 -19.35 -2.78 10.68
C MET A 126 -20.65 -3.18 11.39
N ALA A 127 -20.72 -4.36 11.98
CA ALA A 127 -21.88 -4.80 12.75
C ALA A 127 -22.19 -3.94 13.99
N ARG A 128 -21.31 -3.02 14.38
CA ARG A 128 -21.52 -2.05 15.47
C ARG A 128 -22.03 -0.69 14.98
N MET A 129 -22.23 -0.55 13.67
CA MET A 129 -22.68 0.67 13.00
C MET A 129 -24.09 0.43 12.43
N THR A 130 -24.88 1.51 12.31
CA THR A 130 -26.16 1.43 11.60
C THR A 130 -25.93 1.41 10.08
N PRO A 131 -26.87 0.91 9.28
CA PRO A 131 -26.78 0.97 7.81
C PRO A 131 -26.48 2.37 7.29
N GLU A 132 -27.14 3.39 7.84
CA GLU A 132 -26.97 4.80 7.44
C GLU A 132 -25.54 5.30 7.72
N GLN A 133 -24.94 4.88 8.85
CA GLN A 133 -23.57 5.24 9.20
C GLN A 133 -22.57 4.55 8.25
N ILE A 134 -22.85 3.32 7.85
CA ILE A 134 -22.04 2.58 6.88
C ILE A 134 -22.11 3.29 5.52
N ASP A 135 -23.29 3.66 5.05
CA ASP A 135 -23.48 4.37 3.78
C ASP A 135 -22.77 5.73 3.77
N GLN A 136 -22.88 6.50 4.87
CA GLN A 136 -22.15 7.76 5.02
C GLN A 136 -20.64 7.59 4.98
N MET A 137 -20.12 6.55 5.64
CA MET A 137 -18.69 6.21 5.61
C MET A 137 -18.23 5.88 4.19
N TYR A 138 -18.99 5.08 3.45
CA TYR A 138 -18.67 4.74 2.07
C TYR A 138 -18.75 5.95 1.13
N ALA A 139 -19.73 6.84 1.30
CA ALA A 139 -19.85 8.05 0.51
C ALA A 139 -18.65 8.99 0.70
N LEU A 140 -18.16 9.14 1.93
CA LEU A 140 -17.03 10.02 2.24
C LEU A 140 -15.66 9.40 1.91
N ARG A 141 -15.56 8.08 1.84
CA ARG A 141 -14.30 7.37 1.61
C ARG A 141 -13.59 7.83 0.35
N GLY A 142 -14.30 7.86 -0.78
CA GLY A 142 -13.73 8.25 -2.07
C GLY A 142 -13.21 9.68 -2.02
N VAL A 143 -14.07 10.61 -1.60
CA VAL A 143 -13.73 12.05 -1.52
C VAL A 143 -12.49 12.28 -0.66
N LEU A 144 -12.38 11.59 0.49
CA LEU A 144 -11.23 11.72 1.38
C LEU A 144 -9.95 11.18 0.76
N LEU A 145 -10.01 10.01 0.13
CA LEU A 145 -8.86 9.39 -0.52
C LEU A 145 -8.37 10.25 -1.69
N ASP A 146 -9.26 10.74 -2.54
CA ASP A 146 -8.94 11.61 -3.67
C ASP A 146 -8.28 12.91 -3.20
N ALA A 147 -8.79 13.51 -2.11
CA ALA A 147 -8.21 14.73 -1.53
C ALA A 147 -6.79 14.49 -0.98
N ILE A 148 -6.58 13.37 -0.29
CA ILE A 148 -5.26 12.98 0.22
C ILE A 148 -4.28 12.72 -0.92
N GLU A 149 -4.71 12.03 -1.97
CA GLU A 149 -3.85 11.73 -3.13
C GLU A 149 -3.47 13.00 -3.87
N ALA A 150 -4.41 13.91 -4.10
CA ALA A 150 -4.15 15.19 -4.73
C ALA A 150 -3.10 16.03 -3.96
N GLU A 151 -3.19 16.07 -2.62
CA GLU A 151 -2.22 16.81 -1.79
C GLU A 151 -0.85 16.12 -1.78
N ASN A 152 -0.81 14.77 -1.72
CA ASN A 152 0.44 14.01 -1.81
C ASN A 152 1.15 14.25 -3.15
N ASP A 153 0.42 14.29 -4.28
CA ASP A 153 0.99 14.58 -5.59
C ASP A 153 1.51 16.02 -5.69
N ALA A 154 0.80 16.99 -5.11
CA ALA A 154 1.26 18.36 -5.01
C ALA A 154 2.56 18.50 -4.22
N MET A 155 2.66 17.80 -3.07
CA MET A 155 3.88 17.77 -2.26
C MET A 155 5.05 17.14 -3.02
N GLN A 156 4.83 16.01 -3.73
CA GLN A 156 5.88 15.35 -4.52
C GLN A 156 6.40 16.23 -5.64
N LYS A 157 5.54 16.98 -6.32
CA LYS A 157 5.93 17.95 -7.34
C LYS A 157 6.81 19.07 -6.77
N LYS A 158 6.46 19.60 -5.58
CA LYS A 158 7.28 20.62 -4.88
C LYS A 158 8.66 20.09 -4.52
N ILE A 159 8.74 18.88 -3.94
CA ILE A 159 10.01 18.25 -3.57
C ILE A 159 10.89 18.01 -4.79
N SER A 160 10.31 17.56 -5.89
CA SER A 160 11.03 17.32 -7.16
C SER A 160 11.57 18.62 -7.76
N ALA A 161 10.79 19.71 -7.74
CA ALA A 161 11.21 21.02 -8.22
C ALA A 161 12.37 21.60 -7.36
N GLN A 162 12.31 21.45 -6.04
CA GLN A 162 13.39 21.88 -5.14
C GLN A 162 14.71 21.13 -5.36
N LYS A 163 14.65 19.85 -5.72
CA LYS A 163 15.86 19.05 -6.03
C LYS A 163 16.50 19.40 -7.37
N GLN A 164 15.74 19.98 -8.30
CA GLN A 164 16.25 20.41 -9.61
C GLN A 164 16.75 21.86 -9.60
N GLY A 165 16.42 22.67 -8.58
CA GLY A 165 16.82 24.06 -8.40
C GLY A 165 17.96 24.28 -7.41
N GLY A 166 18.82 23.28 -7.18
CA GLY A 166 20.04 23.45 -6.39
C GLY A 166 21.00 24.45 -7.05
N PRO A 167 21.84 25.18 -6.25
CA PRO A 167 22.62 26.31 -6.73
C PRO A 167 23.54 25.89 -7.86
N VAL A 168 23.48 26.62 -8.97
CA VAL A 168 24.58 26.69 -9.94
C VAL A 168 25.69 27.42 -9.21
N ASP A 169 26.70 26.70 -8.76
CA ASP A 169 27.92 27.31 -8.25
C ASP A 169 28.56 28.10 -9.41
N ASP A 170 28.38 29.42 -9.37
CA ASP A 170 29.22 30.37 -10.08
C ASP A 170 30.60 30.40 -9.42
N GLU A 171 31.42 29.40 -9.72
CA GLU A 171 32.88 29.54 -9.60
C GLU A 171 33.45 29.84 -10.99
N ASN A 172 33.50 31.10 -11.30
CA ASN A 172 34.49 31.61 -12.28
C ASN A 172 34.83 33.07 -11.99
N ILE A 173 35.79 33.31 -11.12
CA ILE A 173 36.72 34.42 -11.22
C ILE A 173 38.10 33.97 -10.77
#